data_ac1fff0098d47a1be693f5d133c3d71c
#
_entry.id   ac1fff0098d47a1be693f5d133c3d71c
#
_cell.length_a   1.000
_cell.length_b   1.000
_cell.length_c   1.000
_cell.angle_alpha   90.00
_cell.angle_beta   90.00
_cell.angle_gamma   90.00
#
_symmetry.space_group_name_H-M   'P 1'
#
loop_
_entity.id
_entity.type
_entity.pdbx_description
1 polymer ?
#
loop_
_entity_poly.entity_id
_entity_poly.type
_entity_poly.pdbx_seq_one_letter_code
_entity_poly.pdbx_strand_id
1 'polypeptide(L)'
;MRVIRSSIAGLAAWLLATQCVLAQPAATRPKVLAFFTVGGELDHLLFAQQAMRVFGARAADGGYAFAATSDWDVLNDSTLKDVRVVIWLNDMPRTAAQRQAFERYMTGGGAWLGFHISGFGTNAWPWFTEFLGGIRFSASNWPALPARVNVDDRAHSVVNGLPPTFVAPINEWYSWTPSPRTNPDVKVLLTLDSSNFPLGVKNTLNGGDIPVAWINSKFRMVYLNYGHGDRVYSTPILPAMIDNALRWLLNPSP
;
A
#
# COMPACT_ATOMS: atom_id res chain seq x y z
N MET A 1 42.48 -52.76 -69.16
CA MET A 1 41.25 -51.90 -69.04
C MET A 1 41.11 -51.47 -67.58
N ARG A 2 41.45 -50.26 -67.27
CA ARG A 2 41.28 -49.66 -65.93
C ARG A 2 40.21 -48.58 -66.04
N VAL A 3 39.12 -48.75 -65.28
CA VAL A 3 38.03 -47.79 -65.22
C VAL A 3 38.35 -46.78 -64.10
N ILE A 4 38.42 -45.51 -64.47
CA ILE A 4 38.61 -44.35 -63.57
C ILE A 4 37.20 -43.91 -63.06
N ARG A 5 36.99 -43.99 -61.76
CA ARG A 5 35.79 -43.43 -61.08
C ARG A 5 36.09 -42.03 -60.63
N SER A 6 35.41 -41.07 -61.18
CA SER A 6 35.41 -39.66 -60.75
C SER A 6 34.52 -39.47 -59.55
N SER A 7 35.09 -38.97 -58.44
CA SER A 7 34.33 -38.58 -57.25
C SER A 7 33.98 -37.08 -57.34
N ILE A 8 32.71 -36.76 -57.30
CA ILE A 8 32.21 -35.38 -57.21
C ILE A 8 32.09 -35.04 -55.73
N ALA A 9 32.91 -34.12 -55.24
CA ALA A 9 32.79 -33.55 -53.91
C ALA A 9 31.75 -32.39 -53.92
N GLY A 10 30.64 -32.62 -53.24
CA GLY A 10 29.62 -31.58 -53.05
C GLY A 10 30.01 -30.63 -51.92
N LEU A 11 30.21 -29.34 -52.18
CA LEU A 11 30.32 -28.28 -51.19
C LEU A 11 28.94 -27.94 -50.64
N ALA A 12 28.67 -28.29 -49.37
CA ALA A 12 27.53 -27.80 -48.64
C ALA A 12 27.87 -26.41 -48.05
N ALA A 13 27.25 -25.37 -48.58
CA ALA A 13 27.34 -24.02 -48.04
C ALA A 13 26.38 -23.89 -46.83
N TRP A 14 26.93 -23.71 -45.67
CA TRP A 14 26.15 -23.38 -44.44
C TRP A 14 25.87 -21.86 -44.44
N LEU A 15 24.59 -21.49 -44.66
CA LEU A 15 24.06 -20.15 -44.46
C LEU A 15 23.88 -19.94 -42.95
N LEU A 16 24.78 -19.21 -42.31
CA LEU A 16 24.58 -18.70 -40.94
C LEU A 16 23.57 -17.56 -41.00
N ALA A 17 22.31 -17.88 -40.68
CA ALA A 17 21.30 -16.87 -40.45
C ALA A 17 21.58 -16.19 -39.09
N THR A 18 22.14 -15.00 -39.12
CA THR A 18 22.31 -14.12 -37.98
C THR A 18 20.93 -13.63 -37.56
N GLN A 19 20.31 -14.28 -36.58
CA GLN A 19 19.07 -13.77 -35.95
C GLN A 19 19.43 -12.55 -35.13
N CYS A 20 19.02 -11.39 -35.62
CA CYS A 20 19.07 -10.13 -34.89
C CYS A 20 17.99 -10.24 -33.78
N VAL A 21 18.40 -10.64 -32.57
CA VAL A 21 17.53 -10.55 -31.38
C VAL A 21 17.38 -9.09 -31.06
N LEU A 22 16.29 -8.47 -31.51
CA LEU A 22 15.89 -7.16 -31.06
C LEU A 22 15.64 -7.25 -29.55
N ALA A 23 16.54 -6.66 -28.77
CA ALA A 23 16.34 -6.52 -27.33
C ALA A 23 15.02 -5.78 -27.11
N GLN A 24 14.02 -6.44 -26.52
CA GLN A 24 12.81 -5.78 -26.08
C GLN A 24 13.20 -4.67 -25.09
N PRO A 25 12.64 -3.45 -25.24
CA PRO A 25 12.88 -2.40 -24.27
C PRO A 25 12.53 -2.93 -22.89
N ALA A 26 13.44 -2.79 -21.94
CA ALA A 26 13.18 -3.20 -20.56
C ALA A 26 11.88 -2.54 -20.09
N ALA A 27 10.91 -3.33 -19.68
CA ALA A 27 9.63 -2.83 -19.19
C ALA A 27 9.91 -1.79 -18.08
N THR A 28 9.40 -0.58 -18.25
CA THR A 28 9.57 0.48 -17.26
C THR A 28 8.88 0.05 -15.97
N ARG A 29 9.62 0.07 -14.85
CA ARG A 29 9.07 -0.30 -13.56
C ARG A 29 7.92 0.63 -13.18
N PRO A 30 6.79 0.13 -12.67
CA PRO A 30 5.69 0.96 -12.21
C PRO A 30 6.16 1.92 -11.10
N LYS A 31 5.74 3.17 -11.19
CA LYS A 31 6.13 4.22 -10.25
C LYS A 31 5.24 4.22 -9.02
N VAL A 32 5.85 4.15 -7.85
CA VAL A 32 5.22 4.31 -6.54
C VAL A 32 5.68 5.63 -5.95
N LEU A 33 4.74 6.52 -5.64
CA LEU A 33 5.03 7.86 -5.11
C LEU A 33 4.43 8.02 -3.72
N ALA A 34 5.30 8.24 -2.73
CA ALA A 34 4.90 8.48 -1.35
C ALA A 34 4.89 9.98 -1.03
N PHE A 35 3.84 10.41 -0.32
CA PHE A 35 3.70 11.77 0.22
C PHE A 35 3.86 11.72 1.74
N PHE A 36 4.60 12.69 2.27
CA PHE A 36 4.82 12.84 3.70
C PHE A 36 4.91 14.32 4.08
N THR A 37 4.84 14.61 5.37
CA THR A 37 5.12 15.95 5.91
C THR A 37 6.31 15.89 6.86
N VAL A 38 7.07 16.99 6.95
CA VAL A 38 8.25 17.14 7.82
C VAL A 38 7.91 17.83 9.15
N GLY A 39 6.66 18.23 9.35
CA GLY A 39 6.15 18.84 10.56
C GLY A 39 5.07 17.99 11.22
N GLY A 40 4.76 18.27 12.48
CA GLY A 40 3.70 17.60 13.23
C GLY A 40 4.23 16.78 14.41
N GLU A 41 3.45 15.78 14.80
CA GLU A 41 3.75 14.91 15.92
C GLU A 41 4.95 14.00 15.64
N LEU A 42 5.83 13.84 16.63
CA LEU A 42 7.10 13.12 16.48
C LEU A 42 6.90 11.66 16.03
N ASP A 43 5.92 10.96 16.60
CA ASP A 43 5.69 9.55 16.26
C ASP A 43 5.24 9.39 14.79
N HIS A 44 4.44 10.32 14.25
CA HIS A 44 4.09 10.32 12.83
C HIS A 44 5.31 10.57 11.94
N LEU A 45 6.26 11.43 12.37
CA LEU A 45 7.51 11.70 11.64
C LEU A 45 8.44 10.48 11.65
N LEU A 46 8.60 9.82 12.80
CA LEU A 46 9.42 8.62 12.95
C LEU A 46 8.86 7.47 12.10
N PHE A 47 7.53 7.30 12.10
CA PHE A 47 6.88 6.34 11.21
C PHE A 47 7.21 6.61 9.74
N ALA A 48 6.99 7.84 9.25
CA ALA A 48 7.22 8.21 7.86
C ALA A 48 8.68 8.02 7.45
N GLN A 49 9.62 8.40 8.32
CA GLN A 49 11.05 8.20 8.07
C GLN A 49 11.40 6.72 7.90
N GLN A 50 10.90 5.86 8.79
CA GLN A 50 11.15 4.43 8.71
C GLN A 50 10.43 3.79 7.51
N ALA A 51 9.20 4.24 7.21
CA ALA A 51 8.46 3.79 6.03
C ALA A 51 9.25 4.04 4.74
N MET A 52 9.78 5.25 4.55
CA MET A 52 10.57 5.58 3.36
C MET A 52 11.79 4.67 3.20
N ARG A 53 12.47 4.32 4.30
CA ARG A 53 13.58 3.35 4.28
C ARG A 53 13.11 1.96 3.84
N VAL A 54 11.98 1.49 4.39
CA VAL A 54 11.42 0.17 4.06
C VAL A 54 10.99 0.12 2.59
N PHE A 55 10.25 1.10 2.09
CA PHE A 55 9.82 1.15 0.69
C PHE A 55 11.00 1.25 -0.27
N GLY A 56 11.98 2.11 0.03
CA GLY A 56 13.18 2.27 -0.77
C GLY A 56 14.03 1.00 -0.86
N ALA A 57 14.24 0.32 0.28
CA ALA A 57 14.99 -0.93 0.31
C ALA A 57 14.31 -2.06 -0.48
N ARG A 58 12.97 -2.07 -0.51
CA ARG A 58 12.18 -3.09 -1.20
C ARG A 58 11.90 -2.82 -2.67
N ALA A 59 12.15 -1.60 -3.15
CA ALA A 59 11.78 -1.20 -4.50
C ALA A 59 12.44 -2.06 -5.59
N ALA A 60 13.72 -2.40 -5.42
CA ALA A 60 14.46 -3.19 -6.39
C ALA A 60 13.87 -4.59 -6.56
N ASP A 61 13.66 -5.30 -5.45
CA ASP A 61 13.14 -6.67 -5.40
C ASP A 61 11.63 -6.70 -5.66
N GLY A 62 10.92 -5.64 -5.27
CA GLY A 62 9.48 -5.47 -5.50
C GLY A 62 9.10 -5.12 -6.94
N GLY A 63 10.06 -4.88 -7.82
CA GLY A 63 9.81 -4.60 -9.23
C GLY A 63 9.17 -3.25 -9.52
N TYR A 64 9.29 -2.26 -8.61
CA TYR A 64 8.77 -0.91 -8.79
C TYR A 64 9.86 0.16 -8.64
N ALA A 65 9.60 1.36 -9.13
CA ALA A 65 10.40 2.55 -8.87
C ALA A 65 9.76 3.35 -7.72
N PHE A 66 10.51 3.62 -6.65
CA PHE A 66 10.03 4.36 -5.49
C PHE A 66 10.57 5.78 -5.45
N ALA A 67 9.69 6.72 -5.17
CA ALA A 67 10.02 8.10 -4.85
C ALA A 67 9.17 8.58 -3.66
N ALA A 68 9.70 9.52 -2.87
CA ALA A 68 8.97 10.17 -1.79
C ALA A 68 9.16 11.70 -1.87
N THR A 69 8.13 12.44 -1.49
CA THR A 69 8.15 13.91 -1.51
C THR A 69 7.36 14.50 -0.33
N SER A 70 7.85 15.61 0.21
CA SER A 70 7.12 16.46 1.14
C SER A 70 6.41 17.62 0.45
N ASP A 71 6.61 17.78 -0.85
CA ASP A 71 5.90 18.76 -1.66
C ASP A 71 4.56 18.18 -2.13
N TRP A 72 3.48 18.57 -1.45
CA TRP A 72 2.12 18.14 -1.78
C TRP A 72 1.55 18.81 -3.05
N ASP A 73 2.17 19.86 -3.59
CA ASP A 73 1.73 20.49 -4.83
C ASP A 73 2.01 19.62 -6.05
N VAL A 74 2.92 18.64 -5.92
CA VAL A 74 3.11 17.61 -6.95
C VAL A 74 1.98 16.55 -6.98
N LEU A 75 1.03 16.60 -6.04
CA LEU A 75 -0.21 15.83 -6.12
C LEU A 75 -1.17 16.51 -7.11
N ASN A 76 -0.88 16.36 -8.39
CA ASN A 76 -1.58 16.95 -9.51
C ASN A 76 -1.66 15.99 -10.71
N ASP A 77 -2.54 16.28 -11.68
CA ASP A 77 -2.79 15.38 -12.82
C ASP A 77 -1.52 15.12 -13.67
N SER A 78 -0.67 16.15 -13.81
CA SER A 78 0.56 16.02 -14.60
C SER A 78 1.53 15.00 -14.02
N THR A 79 1.65 14.96 -12.69
CA THR A 79 2.49 13.97 -12.00
C THR A 79 1.81 12.61 -11.92
N LEU A 80 0.51 12.58 -11.57
CA LEU A 80 -0.20 11.34 -11.27
C LEU A 80 -0.46 10.46 -12.48
N LYS A 81 -0.46 11.00 -13.70
CA LYS A 81 -0.63 10.20 -14.93
C LYS A 81 0.39 9.06 -15.09
N ASP A 82 1.60 9.24 -14.52
CA ASP A 82 2.71 8.28 -14.61
C ASP A 82 2.90 7.48 -13.31
N VAL A 83 2.05 7.71 -12.29
CA VAL A 83 2.12 7.04 -10.98
C VAL A 83 1.15 5.88 -10.94
N ARG A 84 1.65 4.71 -10.57
CA ARG A 84 0.81 3.51 -10.41
C ARG A 84 0.19 3.38 -9.03
N VAL A 85 0.94 3.73 -7.98
CA VAL A 85 0.47 3.71 -6.59
C VAL A 85 0.87 5.00 -5.90
N VAL A 86 -0.09 5.68 -5.30
CA VAL A 86 0.12 6.80 -4.37
C VAL A 86 0.11 6.26 -2.95
N ILE A 87 1.06 6.70 -2.12
CA ILE A 87 1.12 6.37 -0.70
C ILE A 87 1.02 7.65 0.12
N TRP A 88 0.18 7.67 1.16
CA TRP A 88 0.19 8.74 2.17
C TRP A 88 0.73 8.18 3.48
N LEU A 89 1.85 8.73 3.94
CA LEU A 89 2.55 8.20 5.10
C LEU A 89 2.03 8.80 6.42
N ASN A 90 2.06 10.13 6.55
CA ASN A 90 1.77 10.81 7.82
C ASN A 90 1.01 12.14 7.65
N ASP A 91 0.33 12.32 6.54
CA ASP A 91 -0.53 13.48 6.27
C ASP A 91 -1.49 13.17 5.11
N MET A 92 -2.27 14.18 4.68
CA MET A 92 -3.26 14.10 3.62
C MET A 92 -3.31 15.40 2.81
N PRO A 93 -3.92 15.44 1.60
CA PRO A 93 -4.08 16.65 0.80
C PRO A 93 -4.85 17.75 1.55
N ARG A 94 -4.35 18.97 1.51
CA ARG A 94 -4.93 20.12 2.23
C ARG A 94 -5.71 21.05 1.34
N THR A 95 -5.32 21.22 0.08
CA THR A 95 -5.97 22.12 -0.86
C THR A 95 -7.06 21.42 -1.69
N ALA A 96 -8.03 22.19 -2.16
CA ALA A 96 -9.07 21.68 -3.05
C ALA A 96 -8.47 21.10 -4.36
N ALA A 97 -7.44 21.75 -4.91
CA ALA A 97 -6.77 21.28 -6.13
C ALA A 97 -6.10 19.90 -5.95
N GLN A 98 -5.38 19.70 -4.85
CA GLN A 98 -4.76 18.43 -4.50
C GLN A 98 -5.83 17.32 -4.32
N ARG A 99 -6.92 17.61 -3.61
CA ARG A 99 -8.04 16.68 -3.38
C ARG A 99 -8.70 16.27 -4.69
N GLN A 100 -9.02 17.22 -5.55
CA GLN A 100 -9.63 16.95 -6.85
C GLN A 100 -8.71 16.15 -7.78
N ALA A 101 -7.40 16.41 -7.77
CA ALA A 101 -6.44 15.62 -8.54
C ALA A 101 -6.39 14.17 -8.05
N PHE A 102 -6.42 13.96 -6.73
CA PHE A 102 -6.48 12.63 -6.15
C PHE A 102 -7.80 11.90 -6.48
N GLU A 103 -8.94 12.59 -6.41
CA GLU A 103 -10.24 12.05 -6.80
C GLU A 103 -10.22 11.55 -8.26
N ARG A 104 -9.73 12.37 -9.19
CA ARG A 104 -9.60 11.98 -10.61
C ARG A 104 -8.65 10.82 -10.79
N TYR A 105 -7.53 10.82 -10.09
CA TYR A 105 -6.56 9.71 -10.12
C TYR A 105 -7.20 8.39 -9.68
N MET A 106 -7.91 8.37 -8.55
CA MET A 106 -8.54 7.17 -8.03
C MET A 106 -9.72 6.70 -8.90
N THR A 107 -10.55 7.61 -9.38
CA THR A 107 -11.68 7.29 -10.29
C THR A 107 -11.19 6.85 -11.67
N GLY A 108 -10.00 7.28 -12.07
CA GLY A 108 -9.31 6.85 -13.28
C GLY A 108 -8.58 5.50 -13.16
N GLY A 109 -8.73 4.77 -12.04
CA GLY A 109 -8.11 3.46 -11.83
C GLY A 109 -6.73 3.50 -11.20
N GLY A 110 -6.34 4.62 -10.60
CA GLY A 110 -5.16 4.73 -9.73
C GLY A 110 -5.26 3.85 -8.49
N ALA A 111 -4.15 3.66 -7.79
CA ALA A 111 -4.10 2.85 -6.59
C ALA A 111 -3.53 3.63 -5.38
N TRP A 112 -4.04 3.34 -4.18
CA TRP A 112 -3.66 4.06 -2.98
C TRP A 112 -3.37 3.14 -1.79
N LEU A 113 -2.32 3.48 -1.04
CA LEU A 113 -2.00 2.92 0.27
C LEU A 113 -1.94 4.04 1.30
N GLY A 114 -2.81 4.00 2.29
CA GLY A 114 -2.85 4.99 3.36
C GLY A 114 -2.55 4.40 4.72
N PHE A 115 -1.89 5.21 5.55
CA PHE A 115 -1.53 4.84 6.91
C PHE A 115 -2.14 5.80 7.92
N HIS A 116 -2.66 5.27 9.02
CA HIS A 116 -3.00 5.97 10.25
C HIS A 116 -3.64 7.35 10.04
N ILE A 117 -2.88 8.43 10.28
CA ILE A 117 -3.34 9.82 10.16
C ILE A 117 -3.90 10.17 8.76
N SER A 118 -3.50 9.43 7.72
CA SER A 118 -4.04 9.67 6.39
C SER A 118 -5.56 9.43 6.31
N GLY A 119 -6.12 8.62 7.22
CA GLY A 119 -7.55 8.40 7.36
C GLY A 119 -8.31 9.48 8.13
N PHE A 120 -7.62 10.40 8.79
CA PHE A 120 -8.24 11.38 9.69
C PHE A 120 -9.07 12.45 8.97
N GLY A 121 -8.81 12.70 7.68
CA GLY A 121 -9.42 13.77 6.86
C GLY A 121 -10.88 13.56 6.48
N THR A 122 -11.55 12.52 6.94
CA THR A 122 -12.92 12.17 6.51
C THR A 122 -13.95 13.25 6.82
N ASN A 123 -13.81 14.01 7.91
CA ASN A 123 -14.80 15.01 8.31
C ASN A 123 -14.84 16.25 7.40
N ALA A 124 -13.73 16.59 6.75
CA ALA A 124 -13.59 17.79 5.94
C ALA A 124 -13.64 17.53 4.42
N TRP A 125 -13.80 16.27 4.02
CA TRP A 125 -13.75 15.87 2.63
C TRP A 125 -14.77 14.74 2.36
N PRO A 126 -16.02 15.05 1.97
CA PRO A 126 -17.08 14.07 1.82
C PRO A 126 -16.75 12.92 0.85
N TRP A 127 -16.12 13.22 -0.28
CA TRP A 127 -15.67 12.18 -1.21
C TRP A 127 -14.71 11.19 -0.53
N PHE A 128 -13.78 11.68 0.27
CA PHE A 128 -12.83 10.83 0.98
C PHE A 128 -13.48 10.00 2.10
N THR A 129 -14.56 10.53 2.71
CA THR A 129 -15.40 9.75 3.63
C THR A 129 -15.93 8.50 2.94
N GLU A 130 -16.55 8.66 1.76
CA GLU A 130 -17.06 7.54 0.95
C GLU A 130 -15.94 6.62 0.46
N PHE A 131 -14.82 7.20 0.04
CA PHE A 131 -13.63 6.47 -0.39
C PHE A 131 -13.09 5.53 0.69
N LEU A 132 -13.04 5.97 1.95
CA LEU A 132 -12.64 5.13 3.10
C LEU A 132 -13.73 4.17 3.58
N GLY A 133 -14.95 4.24 3.06
CA GLY A 133 -16.04 3.33 3.39
C GLY A 133 -17.22 3.95 4.15
N GLY A 134 -17.43 5.26 4.05
CA GLY A 134 -18.54 5.98 4.69
C GLY A 134 -18.32 6.26 6.17
N ILE A 135 -17.06 6.33 6.60
CA ILE A 135 -16.65 6.35 8.01
C ILE A 135 -16.06 7.70 8.44
N ARG A 136 -16.07 7.92 9.74
CA ARG A 136 -15.40 9.06 10.38
C ARG A 136 -14.61 8.61 11.59
N PHE A 137 -13.48 9.26 11.84
CA PHE A 137 -12.74 9.07 13.06
C PHE A 137 -13.61 9.40 14.28
N SER A 138 -13.62 8.54 15.29
CA SER A 138 -14.42 8.73 16.50
C SER A 138 -13.60 8.81 17.78
N ALA A 139 -12.60 7.97 17.93
CA ALA A 139 -11.74 7.94 19.12
C ALA A 139 -10.41 7.23 18.82
N SER A 140 -9.47 7.36 19.75
CA SER A 140 -8.24 6.57 19.79
C SER A 140 -7.89 6.16 21.22
N ASN A 141 -6.94 5.26 21.39
CA ASN A 141 -6.36 4.99 22.70
C ASN A 141 -5.18 5.92 22.97
N TRP A 142 -5.03 6.36 24.22
CA TRP A 142 -3.83 7.05 24.66
C TRP A 142 -3.39 6.60 26.05
N PRO A 143 -2.10 6.34 26.33
CA PRO A 143 -0.99 6.38 25.37
C PRO A 143 -1.09 5.28 24.29
N ALA A 144 -0.23 5.38 23.25
CA ALA A 144 -0.04 4.32 22.28
C ALA A 144 0.36 3.01 22.97
N LEU A 145 -0.28 1.91 22.61
CA LEU A 145 -0.12 0.60 23.25
C LEU A 145 -0.05 -0.54 22.24
N PRO A 146 0.62 -1.66 22.57
CA PRO A 146 0.49 -2.88 21.80
C PRO A 146 -0.94 -3.40 21.90
N ALA A 147 -1.41 -4.11 20.88
CA ALA A 147 -2.73 -4.72 20.91
C ALA A 147 -2.73 -6.07 20.19
N ARG A 148 -3.59 -6.98 20.66
CA ARG A 148 -3.91 -8.22 19.94
C ARG A 148 -4.79 -7.89 18.75
N VAL A 149 -4.43 -8.44 17.59
CA VAL A 149 -5.13 -8.21 16.31
C VAL A 149 -5.56 -9.55 15.75
N ASN A 150 -6.78 -9.61 15.24
CA ASN A 150 -7.33 -10.75 14.50
C ASN A 150 -7.25 -10.49 13.00
N VAL A 151 -6.94 -11.53 12.22
CA VAL A 151 -7.02 -11.53 10.76
C VAL A 151 -8.41 -12.01 10.36
N ASP A 152 -9.25 -11.10 9.87
CA ASP A 152 -10.66 -11.36 9.55
C ASP A 152 -10.83 -12.10 8.22
N ASP A 153 -10.21 -11.60 7.15
CA ASP A 153 -10.23 -12.25 5.85
C ASP A 153 -8.88 -12.88 5.49
N ARG A 154 -8.69 -14.09 5.98
CA ARG A 154 -7.45 -14.86 5.77
C ARG A 154 -7.18 -15.26 4.30
N ALA A 155 -8.18 -15.18 3.44
CA ALA A 155 -8.04 -15.48 2.02
C ALA A 155 -7.52 -14.30 1.20
N HIS A 156 -7.61 -13.08 1.74
CA HIS A 156 -7.18 -11.88 1.01
C HIS A 156 -5.65 -11.77 0.93
N SER A 157 -5.13 -11.50 -0.27
CA SER A 157 -3.68 -11.48 -0.54
C SER A 157 -2.89 -10.49 0.32
N VAL A 158 -3.49 -9.36 0.75
CA VAL A 158 -2.85 -8.36 1.61
C VAL A 158 -2.44 -8.93 2.98
N VAL A 159 -3.15 -9.91 3.49
CA VAL A 159 -2.84 -10.57 4.79
C VAL A 159 -2.24 -11.96 4.62
N ASN A 160 -1.85 -12.33 3.42
CA ASN A 160 -1.24 -13.63 3.15
C ASN A 160 0.03 -13.84 3.99
N GLY A 161 0.14 -15.03 4.60
CA GLY A 161 1.27 -15.40 5.44
C GLY A 161 1.21 -14.86 6.87
N LEU A 162 0.20 -14.06 7.24
CA LEU A 162 0.01 -13.63 8.63
C LEU A 162 -0.61 -14.75 9.48
N PRO A 163 -0.25 -14.86 10.77
CA PRO A 163 -0.92 -15.76 11.70
C PRO A 163 -2.39 -15.31 11.90
N PRO A 164 -3.30 -16.21 12.28
CA PRO A 164 -4.72 -15.87 12.50
C PRO A 164 -4.96 -14.74 13.50
N THR A 165 -4.10 -14.65 14.49
CA THR A 165 -4.03 -13.60 15.50
C THR A 165 -2.58 -13.34 15.88
N PHE A 166 -2.26 -12.10 16.23
CA PHE A 166 -0.93 -11.71 16.67
C PHE A 166 -1.01 -10.50 17.60
N VAL A 167 0.08 -10.23 18.32
CA VAL A 167 0.23 -8.99 19.08
C VAL A 167 0.99 -7.99 18.21
N ALA A 168 0.29 -6.93 17.82
CA ALA A 168 0.89 -5.80 17.12
C ALA A 168 1.73 -4.95 18.09
N PRO A 169 2.86 -4.37 17.63
CA PRO A 169 3.66 -3.46 18.44
C PRO A 169 2.88 -2.22 18.89
N ILE A 170 3.54 -1.40 19.71
CA ILE A 170 2.98 -0.13 20.17
C ILE A 170 2.52 0.72 18.99
N ASN A 171 1.26 1.13 19.03
CA ASN A 171 0.62 2.01 18.05
C ASN A 171 -0.56 2.74 18.73
N GLU A 172 -0.94 3.90 18.23
CA GLU A 172 -2.21 4.53 18.54
C GLU A 172 -3.27 3.93 17.61
N TRP A 173 -4.31 3.34 18.19
CA TRP A 173 -5.37 2.67 17.45
C TRP A 173 -6.59 3.58 17.32
N TYR A 174 -7.10 3.75 16.11
CA TYR A 174 -8.29 4.54 15.82
C TYR A 174 -9.53 3.67 15.79
N SER A 175 -10.62 4.22 16.31
CA SER A 175 -11.97 3.71 16.08
C SER A 175 -12.74 4.63 15.13
N TRP A 176 -13.76 4.09 14.49
CA TRP A 176 -14.49 4.72 13.40
C TRP A 176 -15.99 4.63 13.62
N THR A 177 -16.73 5.65 13.18
CA THR A 177 -18.20 5.66 13.26
C THR A 177 -18.78 6.11 11.91
N PRO A 178 -19.71 5.31 11.32
CA PRO A 178 -19.97 3.91 11.68
C PRO A 178 -18.74 3.02 11.51
N SER A 179 -18.81 1.75 11.93
CA SER A 179 -17.73 0.80 11.61
C SER A 179 -17.62 0.63 10.09
N PRO A 180 -16.41 0.58 9.51
CA PRO A 180 -16.23 0.31 8.09
C PRO A 180 -16.92 -0.99 7.64
N ARG A 181 -17.10 -1.95 8.54
CA ARG A 181 -17.79 -3.22 8.27
C ARG A 181 -19.27 -3.06 7.88
N THR A 182 -19.89 -1.93 8.22
CA THR A 182 -21.29 -1.67 7.86
C THR A 182 -21.49 -1.34 6.38
N ASN A 183 -20.42 -1.00 5.67
CA ASN A 183 -20.46 -0.74 4.24
C ASN A 183 -20.22 -2.04 3.46
N PRO A 184 -21.15 -2.51 2.60
CA PRO A 184 -21.02 -3.76 1.85
C PRO A 184 -19.84 -3.77 0.86
N ASP A 185 -19.35 -2.59 0.46
CA ASP A 185 -18.20 -2.46 -0.44
C ASP A 185 -16.87 -2.56 0.30
N VAL A 186 -16.88 -2.49 1.63
CA VAL A 186 -15.66 -2.58 2.45
C VAL A 186 -15.43 -4.02 2.89
N LYS A 187 -14.22 -4.49 2.67
CA LYS A 187 -13.72 -5.76 3.21
C LYS A 187 -12.70 -5.47 4.30
N VAL A 188 -13.08 -5.77 5.54
CA VAL A 188 -12.19 -5.65 6.70
C VAL A 188 -11.20 -6.80 6.68
N LEU A 189 -9.92 -6.48 6.83
CA LEU A 189 -8.80 -7.43 6.82
C LEU A 189 -8.29 -7.73 8.22
N LEU A 190 -8.25 -6.71 9.09
CA LEU A 190 -7.78 -6.81 10.47
C LEU A 190 -8.70 -6.05 11.42
N THR A 191 -8.92 -6.64 12.61
CA THR A 191 -9.71 -6.03 13.70
C THR A 191 -8.98 -6.21 15.03
N LEU A 192 -9.11 -5.24 15.95
CA LEU A 192 -8.63 -5.40 17.33
C LEU A 192 -9.41 -6.51 18.02
N ASP A 193 -8.69 -7.40 18.72
CA ASP A 193 -9.32 -8.47 19.51
C ASP A 193 -10.05 -7.90 20.73
N SER A 194 -11.19 -8.50 21.10
CA SER A 194 -12.01 -8.06 22.21
C SER A 194 -11.29 -8.12 23.57
N SER A 195 -10.25 -8.95 23.69
CA SER A 195 -9.45 -9.06 24.92
C SER A 195 -8.58 -7.84 25.21
N ASN A 196 -8.46 -6.90 24.27
CA ASN A 196 -7.69 -5.66 24.50
C ASN A 196 -8.38 -4.66 25.40
N PHE A 197 -9.71 -4.72 25.53
CA PHE A 197 -10.47 -3.63 26.11
C PHE A 197 -10.69 -3.79 27.62
N PRO A 198 -10.62 -2.68 28.36
CA PRO A 198 -10.38 -1.29 27.97
C PRO A 198 -8.91 -1.05 27.54
N LEU A 199 -8.69 -0.26 26.50
CA LEU A 199 -7.36 0.05 25.95
C LEU A 199 -7.07 1.55 26.05
N GLY A 200 -6.01 1.93 26.75
CA GLY A 200 -5.63 3.31 27.03
C GLY A 200 -6.10 3.77 28.40
N VAL A 201 -5.69 5.00 28.78
CA VAL A 201 -6.01 5.60 30.10
C VAL A 201 -6.58 7.01 30.00
N LYS A 202 -6.32 7.75 28.94
CA LYS A 202 -6.90 9.10 28.70
C LYS A 202 -8.04 9.01 27.69
N ASN A 203 -7.72 8.56 26.50
CA ASN A 203 -8.67 8.29 25.43
C ASN A 203 -8.82 6.78 25.35
N THR A 204 -9.71 6.22 26.16
CA THR A 204 -9.82 4.77 26.30
C THR A 204 -10.77 4.21 25.25
N LEU A 205 -10.30 3.24 24.48
CA LEU A 205 -11.17 2.40 23.66
C LEU A 205 -11.82 1.35 24.58
N ASN A 206 -13.14 1.34 24.65
CA ASN A 206 -13.90 0.52 25.59
C ASN A 206 -14.49 -0.76 24.98
N GLY A 207 -14.14 -1.07 23.74
CA GLY A 207 -14.64 -2.26 23.04
C GLY A 207 -15.40 -1.90 21.76
N GLY A 208 -16.11 -2.89 21.26
CA GLY A 208 -16.83 -2.81 20.00
C GLY A 208 -16.04 -3.38 18.81
N ASP A 209 -16.58 -3.19 17.62
CA ASP A 209 -15.91 -3.57 16.37
C ASP A 209 -14.94 -2.45 15.96
N ILE A 210 -13.64 -2.73 16.03
CA ILE A 210 -12.57 -1.76 15.74
C ILE A 210 -11.67 -2.28 14.62
N PRO A 211 -12.10 -2.16 13.36
CA PRO A 211 -11.26 -2.47 12.20
C PRO A 211 -10.02 -1.58 12.14
N VAL A 212 -8.87 -2.19 11.84
CA VAL A 212 -7.57 -1.51 11.76
C VAL A 212 -6.87 -1.69 10.41
N ALA A 213 -7.44 -2.50 9.52
CA ALA A 213 -7.04 -2.58 8.10
C ALA A 213 -8.23 -3.02 7.24
N TRP A 214 -8.38 -2.39 6.07
CA TRP A 214 -9.43 -2.75 5.11
C TRP A 214 -9.14 -2.28 3.69
N ILE A 215 -9.93 -2.79 2.77
CA ILE A 215 -10.06 -2.31 1.39
C ILE A 215 -11.50 -1.83 1.14
N ASN A 216 -11.67 -0.98 0.14
CA ASN A 216 -12.98 -0.64 -0.44
C ASN A 216 -12.98 -1.13 -1.89
N SER A 217 -13.88 -2.06 -2.21
CA SER A 217 -13.92 -2.73 -3.52
C SER A 217 -14.26 -1.81 -4.71
N LYS A 218 -14.82 -0.62 -4.42
CA LYS A 218 -15.05 0.41 -5.45
C LYS A 218 -13.76 1.07 -5.92
N PHE A 219 -12.68 0.95 -5.16
CA PHE A 219 -11.40 1.60 -5.43
C PHE A 219 -10.26 0.61 -5.20
N ARG A 220 -9.15 0.86 -5.89
CA ARG A 220 -7.94 0.09 -5.66
C ARG A 220 -7.17 0.69 -4.48
N MET A 221 -7.63 0.44 -3.28
CA MET A 221 -7.09 1.05 -2.07
C MET A 221 -6.88 0.05 -0.94
N VAL A 222 -5.88 0.34 -0.10
CA VAL A 222 -5.65 -0.32 1.18
C VAL A 222 -5.45 0.76 2.24
N TYR A 223 -6.17 0.67 3.34
CA TYR A 223 -5.91 1.47 4.53
C TYR A 223 -5.37 0.60 5.65
N LEU A 224 -4.31 1.06 6.31
CA LEU A 224 -3.69 0.42 7.46
C LEU A 224 -3.63 1.41 8.63
N ASN A 225 -4.21 1.08 9.77
CA ASN A 225 -4.17 1.95 10.97
C ASN A 225 -2.80 1.92 11.69
N TYR A 226 -1.77 1.37 11.08
CA TYR A 226 -0.39 1.46 11.53
C TYR A 226 0.21 2.79 11.08
N GLY A 227 0.92 3.50 11.97
CA GLY A 227 1.50 4.79 11.60
C GLY A 227 1.91 5.70 12.74
N HIS A 228 1.79 5.23 13.99
CA HIS A 228 2.17 5.99 15.17
C HIS A 228 3.46 5.40 15.78
N GLY A 229 4.59 5.99 15.37
CA GLY A 229 5.94 5.59 15.77
C GLY A 229 6.59 4.54 14.85
N ASP A 230 7.91 4.46 14.92
CA ASP A 230 8.72 3.50 14.17
C ASP A 230 8.68 2.08 14.77
N ARG A 231 8.22 1.94 16.01
CA ARG A 231 8.08 0.66 16.71
C ARG A 231 7.14 -0.31 16.00
N VAL A 232 6.20 0.18 15.19
CA VAL A 232 5.33 -0.68 14.36
C VAL A 232 6.13 -1.56 13.40
N TYR A 233 7.37 -1.23 13.12
CA TYR A 233 8.31 -2.01 12.30
C TYR A 233 9.17 -3.02 13.11
N SER A 234 9.00 -3.10 14.43
CA SER A 234 9.80 -4.00 15.29
C SER A 234 9.49 -5.48 15.10
N THR A 235 8.43 -5.80 14.36
CA THR A 235 8.06 -7.18 13.98
C THR A 235 7.96 -7.30 12.46
N PRO A 236 8.02 -8.52 11.90
CA PRO A 236 7.89 -8.71 10.46
C PRO A 236 6.47 -8.48 9.92
N ILE A 237 5.47 -8.28 10.77
CA ILE A 237 4.05 -8.21 10.38
C ILE A 237 3.78 -7.03 9.43
N LEU A 238 4.08 -5.80 9.86
CA LEU A 238 3.82 -4.61 9.03
C LEU A 238 4.65 -4.62 7.74
N PRO A 239 5.96 -4.93 7.74
CA PRO A 239 6.71 -5.11 6.51
C PRO A 239 6.10 -6.12 5.54
N ALA A 240 5.63 -7.29 6.04
CA ALA A 240 4.97 -8.29 5.20
C ALA A 240 3.64 -7.77 4.61
N MET A 241 2.84 -7.06 5.41
CA MET A 241 1.60 -6.42 4.92
C MET A 241 1.87 -5.35 3.86
N ILE A 242 2.91 -4.55 4.03
CA ILE A 242 3.34 -3.55 3.03
C ILE A 242 3.69 -4.24 1.71
N ASP A 243 4.50 -5.29 1.75
CA ASP A 243 4.89 -6.05 0.56
C ASP A 243 3.67 -6.66 -0.15
N ASN A 244 2.76 -7.24 0.62
CA ASN A 244 1.53 -7.82 0.11
C ASN A 244 0.59 -6.75 -0.46
N ALA A 245 0.41 -5.63 0.23
CA ALA A 245 -0.43 -4.52 -0.21
C ALA A 245 0.10 -3.92 -1.51
N LEU A 246 1.41 -3.65 -1.60
CA LEU A 246 2.01 -3.14 -2.83
C LEU A 246 1.88 -4.14 -3.98
N ARG A 247 2.12 -5.42 -3.74
CA ARG A 247 1.95 -6.46 -4.76
C ARG A 247 0.51 -6.51 -5.26
N TRP A 248 -0.46 -6.41 -4.37
CA TRP A 248 -1.87 -6.37 -4.73
C TRP A 248 -2.23 -5.08 -5.48
N LEU A 249 -1.73 -3.91 -5.05
CA LEU A 249 -2.00 -2.60 -5.68
C LEU A 249 -1.32 -2.45 -7.04
N LEU A 250 -0.15 -3.03 -7.24
CA LEU A 250 0.60 -2.97 -8.50
C LEU A 250 0.07 -3.90 -9.57
N ASN A 251 -0.46 -5.06 -9.17
CA ASN A 251 -0.95 -6.09 -10.09
C ASN A 251 -2.48 -6.11 -10.06
N PRO A 252 -3.17 -5.43 -11.01
CA PRO A 252 -4.61 -5.60 -11.14
C PRO A 252 -4.90 -7.08 -11.43
N SER A 253 -5.67 -7.72 -10.55
CA SER A 253 -6.32 -8.96 -10.93
C SER A 253 -7.23 -8.68 -12.14
N PRO A 254 -7.26 -9.56 -13.12
CA PRO A 254 -8.15 -9.42 -14.26
C PRO A 254 -9.61 -9.33 -13.81
#